data_1d256448b39d1b5f69ba645c6f7847a9
#
_entry.id   1d256448b39d1b5f69ba645c6f7847a9
#
_cell.length_a   1.000
_cell.length_b   1.000
_cell.length_c   1.000
_cell.angle_alpha   90.00
_cell.angle_beta   90.00
_cell.angle_gamma   90.00
#
_symmetry.space_group_name_H-M   'P 1'
#
loop_
_entity.id
_entity.type
_entity.pdbx_description
1 polymer ?
#
loop_
_entity_poly.entity_id
_entity_poly.type
_entity_poly.pdbx_seq_one_letter_code
_entity_poly.pdbx_strand_id
1 'polypeptide(L)'
;MRFSDLITTTVVAVTLALAGTGCTMHSTDSTEVGVLTRKVALFGATGIQAESYPPGATYFFPAVITDWAVYNVALQNLEMVADKSKGDRADKDDIEFKTHDGNDIAVDVTVSWRVNTAKVSWILEHVGSSTEEVKENLVRPAARSIVRDVLNTMTSEEFYVADKKFLKAEEARTRLEAVFDPEGVIVERVILGEHRFHPEYEKVIHDKKIAEQTAEQMVSMGNAAGQEANRNLETARGEVAQRVAKGQGALDQAKLQADADFYKAQREAEAILAEKRAHAKGVEKQNQALAGAGGHAMVKLKIAEALMGKPIIFIPGGGKSGGGLQTMNINDLLSRYAVVTSAPPPAADKPTVQ
;
A
#
# COMPACT_ATOMS: atom_id res chain seq x y z
N MET A 1 -14.56 -77.30 -3.76
CA MET A 1 -13.74 -76.09 -3.56
C MET A 1 -13.10 -76.18 -2.21
N ARG A 2 -11.79 -76.28 -2.13
CA ARG A 2 -11.06 -76.42 -0.87
C ARG A 2 -10.99 -75.11 -0.17
N PHE A 3 -11.12 -75.09 1.14
CA PHE A 3 -11.11 -73.89 1.98
C PHE A 3 -9.84 -73.03 1.80
N SER A 4 -8.76 -73.70 1.34
CA SER A 4 -7.52 -73.07 0.94
C SER A 4 -7.64 -72.23 -0.34
N ASP A 5 -8.50 -72.61 -1.28
CA ASP A 5 -8.65 -71.88 -2.57
C ASP A 5 -9.50 -70.61 -2.36
N LEU A 6 -10.40 -70.61 -1.38
CA LEU A 6 -11.18 -69.45 -1.01
C LEU A 6 -10.30 -68.37 -0.28
N ILE A 7 -9.40 -68.83 0.58
CA ILE A 7 -8.46 -67.92 1.28
C ILE A 7 -7.44 -67.32 0.31
N THR A 8 -6.91 -68.12 -0.62
CA THR A 8 -5.97 -67.63 -1.63
C THR A 8 -6.63 -66.66 -2.59
N THR A 9 -7.86 -66.89 -3.06
CA THR A 9 -8.62 -65.98 -3.91
C THR A 9 -8.99 -64.69 -3.19
N THR A 10 -9.36 -64.73 -1.90
CA THR A 10 -9.62 -63.52 -1.12
C THR A 10 -8.32 -62.72 -0.84
N VAL A 11 -7.22 -63.38 -0.54
CA VAL A 11 -5.92 -62.69 -0.34
C VAL A 11 -5.43 -62.07 -1.65
N VAL A 12 -5.55 -62.76 -2.78
CA VAL A 12 -5.20 -62.23 -4.11
C VAL A 12 -6.12 -61.08 -4.50
N ALA A 13 -7.41 -61.13 -4.20
CA ALA A 13 -8.36 -60.05 -4.48
C ALA A 13 -8.08 -58.81 -3.61
N VAL A 14 -7.73 -59.00 -2.33
CA VAL A 14 -7.34 -57.91 -1.42
C VAL A 14 -6.01 -57.29 -1.84
N THR A 15 -5.01 -58.10 -2.24
CA THR A 15 -3.74 -57.57 -2.74
C THR A 15 -3.88 -56.89 -4.09
N LEU A 16 -4.74 -57.34 -4.98
CA LEU A 16 -5.07 -56.63 -6.24
C LEU A 16 -5.83 -55.33 -5.98
N ALA A 17 -6.75 -55.29 -5.02
CA ALA A 17 -7.47 -54.11 -4.63
C ALA A 17 -6.52 -53.05 -3.96
N LEU A 18 -5.52 -53.50 -3.19
CA LEU A 18 -4.50 -52.61 -2.63
C LEU A 18 -3.47 -52.14 -3.71
N ALA A 19 -3.20 -52.96 -4.71
CA ALA A 19 -2.31 -52.58 -5.82
C ALA A 19 -2.98 -51.62 -6.82
N GLY A 20 -4.32 -51.57 -6.83
CA GLY A 20 -5.11 -50.61 -7.65
C GLY A 20 -5.28 -49.22 -7.00
N THR A 21 -4.88 -49.02 -5.75
CA THR A 21 -4.86 -47.70 -5.13
C THR A 21 -3.65 -46.93 -5.65
N GLY A 22 -3.82 -46.24 -6.78
CA GLY A 22 -2.77 -45.38 -7.34
C GLY A 22 -2.30 -44.38 -6.31
N CYS A 23 -1.00 -44.28 -6.11
CA CYS A 23 -0.42 -43.15 -5.36
C CYS A 23 -0.62 -41.88 -6.19
N THR A 24 -1.21 -40.87 -5.60
CA THR A 24 -1.22 -39.52 -6.18
C THR A 24 0.08 -38.80 -5.83
N MET A 25 0.59 -38.13 -6.83
CA MET A 25 1.73 -37.26 -6.68
C MET A 25 1.23 -35.88 -6.28
N HIS A 26 1.73 -35.38 -5.17
CA HIS A 26 1.46 -34.03 -4.68
C HIS A 26 2.77 -33.27 -4.60
N SER A 27 2.83 -32.14 -5.27
CA SER A 27 3.98 -31.23 -5.20
C SER A 27 3.61 -29.98 -4.43
N THR A 28 4.54 -29.48 -3.65
CA THR A 28 4.45 -28.15 -3.04
C THR A 28 5.37 -27.22 -3.80
N ASP A 29 4.86 -26.06 -4.18
CA ASP A 29 5.69 -25.00 -4.75
C ASP A 29 6.63 -24.40 -3.69
N SER A 30 7.55 -23.54 -4.10
CA SER A 30 8.54 -22.91 -3.23
C SER A 30 7.92 -22.06 -2.11
N THR A 31 6.67 -21.67 -2.25
CA THR A 31 5.91 -20.84 -1.30
C THR A 31 4.73 -21.57 -0.66
N GLU A 32 4.65 -22.88 -0.84
CA GLU A 32 3.53 -23.68 -0.40
C GLU A 32 3.93 -24.72 0.62
N VAL A 33 3.10 -24.90 1.64
CA VAL A 33 3.23 -25.93 2.66
C VAL A 33 2.03 -26.85 2.56
N GLY A 34 2.31 -28.15 2.57
CA GLY A 34 1.28 -29.19 2.51
C GLY A 34 0.89 -29.72 3.90
N VAL A 35 -0.36 -30.09 4.05
CA VAL A 35 -0.88 -30.81 5.23
C VAL A 35 -1.60 -32.06 4.77
N LEU A 36 -1.27 -33.17 5.39
CA LEU A 36 -1.86 -34.47 5.08
C LEU A 36 -2.97 -34.81 6.06
N THR A 37 -4.13 -35.16 5.55
CA THR A 37 -5.22 -35.74 6.33
C THR A 37 -5.36 -37.23 6.01
N ARG A 38 -5.32 -38.09 7.01
CA ARG A 38 -5.55 -39.54 6.86
C ARG A 38 -6.99 -39.90 7.16
N LYS A 39 -7.68 -40.48 6.20
CA LYS A 39 -9.10 -40.91 6.33
C LYS A 39 -9.24 -42.25 7.01
N VAL A 40 -8.22 -43.12 6.92
CA VAL A 40 -8.29 -44.51 7.41
C VAL A 40 -7.08 -44.82 8.29
N ALA A 41 -7.29 -45.46 9.42
CA ALA A 41 -6.28 -45.87 10.40
C ALA A 41 -5.54 -47.17 10.01
N LEU A 42 -5.14 -47.33 8.73
CA LEU A 42 -4.41 -48.54 8.33
C LEU A 42 -2.96 -48.51 8.87
N PHE A 43 -2.36 -47.33 8.96
CA PHE A 43 -0.99 -47.12 9.45
C PHE A 43 -0.91 -45.82 10.26
N GLY A 44 -1.26 -45.85 11.53
CA GLY A 44 -1.17 -44.70 12.44
C GLY A 44 -2.52 -44.03 12.73
N ALA A 45 -2.51 -42.85 13.36
CA ALA A 45 -3.73 -42.14 13.73
C ALA A 45 -4.45 -41.56 12.49
N THR A 46 -5.80 -41.62 12.53
CA THR A 46 -6.66 -40.93 11.57
C THR A 46 -6.73 -39.42 11.87
N GLY A 47 -7.11 -38.64 10.88
CA GLY A 47 -7.31 -37.19 11.00
C GLY A 47 -6.13 -36.39 10.43
N ILE A 48 -6.16 -35.12 10.74
CA ILE A 48 -5.15 -34.16 10.30
C ILE A 48 -3.83 -34.49 10.99
N GLN A 49 -2.76 -34.62 10.20
CA GLN A 49 -1.43 -34.87 10.74
C GLN A 49 -0.84 -33.56 11.28
N ALA A 50 -0.25 -33.61 12.48
CA ALA A 50 0.39 -32.45 13.08
C ALA A 50 1.67 -31.99 12.30
N GLU A 51 2.22 -32.87 11.47
CA GLU A 51 3.40 -32.61 10.68
C GLU A 51 3.04 -31.86 9.40
N SER A 52 3.72 -30.75 9.15
CA SER A 52 3.61 -29.97 7.92
C SER A 52 4.71 -30.39 6.94
N TYR A 53 4.37 -30.49 5.68
CA TYR A 53 5.28 -30.87 4.60
C TYR A 53 5.92 -29.62 3.99
N PRO A 54 7.26 -29.52 4.01
CA PRO A 54 7.96 -28.32 3.60
C PRO A 54 7.77 -27.98 2.12
N PRO A 55 8.02 -26.73 1.73
CA PRO A 55 7.91 -26.26 0.36
C PRO A 55 8.98 -26.87 -0.57
N GLY A 56 8.68 -26.92 -1.87
CA GLY A 56 9.62 -27.29 -2.92
C GLY A 56 9.90 -28.79 -3.05
N ALA A 57 9.01 -29.63 -2.57
CA ALA A 57 9.18 -31.09 -2.62
C ALA A 57 7.97 -31.79 -3.25
N THR A 58 8.20 -33.01 -3.69
CA THR A 58 7.15 -33.89 -4.25
C THR A 58 6.94 -35.08 -3.35
N TYR A 59 5.70 -35.32 -3.01
CA TYR A 59 5.26 -36.37 -2.09
C TYR A 59 4.32 -37.33 -2.78
N PHE A 60 4.36 -38.60 -2.35
CA PHE A 60 3.52 -39.65 -2.90
C PHE A 60 2.65 -40.23 -1.79
N PHE A 61 1.35 -40.11 -1.93
CA PHE A 61 0.39 -40.64 -0.95
C PHE A 61 -0.68 -41.47 -1.64
N PRO A 62 -1.22 -42.51 -0.94
CA PRO A 62 -2.34 -43.27 -1.46
C PRO A 62 -3.62 -42.43 -1.53
N ALA A 63 -4.12 -42.18 -2.74
CA ALA A 63 -5.25 -41.28 -2.98
C ALA A 63 -6.54 -41.63 -2.24
N VAL A 64 -6.80 -42.92 -2.02
CA VAL A 64 -8.06 -43.40 -1.45
C VAL A 64 -8.16 -43.12 0.06
N ILE A 65 -7.03 -43.07 0.77
CA ILE A 65 -6.97 -42.99 2.22
C ILE A 65 -6.41 -41.70 2.77
N THR A 66 -6.03 -40.79 1.87
CA THR A 66 -5.45 -39.50 2.24
C THR A 66 -6.12 -38.34 1.49
N ASP A 67 -6.21 -37.19 2.14
CA ASP A 67 -6.48 -35.88 1.54
C ASP A 67 -5.25 -34.99 1.72
N TRP A 68 -5.06 -34.10 0.76
CA TRP A 68 -3.94 -33.18 0.72
C TRP A 68 -4.45 -31.73 0.61
N ALA A 69 -4.09 -30.92 1.57
CA ALA A 69 -4.36 -29.49 1.57
C ALA A 69 -3.05 -28.70 1.40
N VAL A 70 -3.09 -27.63 0.64
CA VAL A 70 -1.94 -26.77 0.36
C VAL A 70 -2.23 -25.35 0.79
N TYR A 71 -1.27 -24.75 1.49
CA TYR A 71 -1.37 -23.37 1.93
C TYR A 71 -0.20 -22.56 1.41
N ASN A 72 -0.49 -21.41 0.85
CA ASN A 72 0.53 -20.45 0.48
C ASN A 72 1.01 -19.71 1.75
N VAL A 73 2.29 -19.82 2.06
CA VAL A 73 2.94 -19.19 3.22
C VAL A 73 3.67 -17.90 2.88
N ALA A 74 3.67 -17.52 1.60
CA ALA A 74 4.17 -16.22 1.18
C ALA A 74 3.28 -15.09 1.73
N LEU A 75 3.83 -13.90 1.75
CA LEU A 75 3.09 -12.70 2.14
C LEU A 75 1.97 -12.45 1.11
N GLN A 76 0.76 -12.34 1.60
CA GLN A 76 -0.44 -12.05 0.84
C GLN A 76 -1.07 -10.74 1.29
N ASN A 77 -1.82 -10.12 0.41
CA ASN A 77 -2.59 -8.93 0.72
C ASN A 77 -4.09 -9.28 0.67
N LEU A 78 -4.81 -8.79 1.64
CA LEU A 78 -6.25 -8.66 1.61
C LEU A 78 -6.57 -7.20 1.28
N GLU A 79 -7.12 -6.95 0.11
CA GLU A 79 -7.44 -5.62 -0.37
C GLU A 79 -8.96 -5.38 -0.31
N MET A 80 -9.38 -4.54 0.63
CA MET A 80 -10.75 -4.09 0.80
C MET A 80 -10.86 -2.65 0.30
N VAL A 81 -11.26 -2.48 -0.94
CA VAL A 81 -11.28 -1.20 -1.64
C VAL A 81 -12.64 -0.92 -2.30
N ALA A 82 -12.94 0.35 -2.51
CA ALA A 82 -14.19 0.76 -3.18
C ALA A 82 -14.15 0.57 -4.69
N ASP A 83 -12.96 0.62 -5.29
CA ASP A 83 -12.80 0.50 -6.73
C ASP A 83 -12.97 -0.97 -7.17
N LYS A 84 -14.01 -1.23 -7.93
CA LYS A 84 -14.35 -2.56 -8.47
C LYS A 84 -13.30 -3.18 -9.40
N SER A 85 -12.38 -2.37 -9.90
CA SER A 85 -11.28 -2.81 -10.76
C SER A 85 -10.02 -3.14 -9.97
N LYS A 86 -9.98 -2.80 -8.69
CA LYS A 86 -8.89 -3.03 -7.77
C LYS A 86 -9.38 -3.85 -6.58
N GLY A 87 -8.48 -4.60 -5.97
CA GLY A 87 -8.81 -5.38 -4.80
C GLY A 87 -9.23 -6.82 -5.10
N ASP A 88 -9.57 -7.54 -4.05
CA ASP A 88 -9.86 -8.99 -4.10
C ASP A 88 -11.26 -9.30 -4.63
N ARG A 89 -12.19 -8.35 -4.57
CA ARG A 89 -13.59 -8.53 -4.99
C ARG A 89 -13.96 -7.57 -6.11
N ALA A 90 -14.80 -8.03 -7.02
CA ALA A 90 -15.35 -7.23 -8.12
C ALA A 90 -16.43 -6.24 -7.64
N ASP A 91 -16.89 -6.35 -6.40
CA ASP A 91 -17.85 -5.45 -5.79
C ASP A 91 -17.15 -4.47 -4.85
N LYS A 92 -17.85 -3.39 -4.50
CA LYS A 92 -17.42 -2.43 -3.50
C LYS A 92 -17.20 -3.13 -2.14
N ASP A 93 -15.96 -3.13 -1.65
CA ASP A 93 -15.53 -3.89 -0.47
C ASP A 93 -14.82 -3.01 0.58
N ASP A 94 -14.84 -1.69 0.43
CA ASP A 94 -14.30 -0.75 1.40
C ASP A 94 -14.99 -0.86 2.78
N ILE A 95 -14.35 -0.31 3.80
CA ILE A 95 -14.91 -0.34 5.16
C ILE A 95 -15.68 0.95 5.39
N GLU A 96 -17.00 0.82 5.49
CA GLU A 96 -17.90 1.92 5.82
C GLU A 96 -18.22 1.92 7.32
N PHE A 97 -18.12 3.08 7.94
CA PHE A 97 -18.42 3.27 9.37
C PHE A 97 -18.69 4.74 9.68
N LYS A 98 -19.06 5.01 10.95
CA LYS A 98 -19.18 6.37 11.47
C LYS A 98 -17.96 6.75 12.28
N THR A 99 -17.45 7.94 12.06
CA THR A 99 -16.39 8.52 12.89
C THR A 99 -16.90 8.83 14.29
N HIS A 100 -16.00 9.14 15.23
CA HIS A 100 -16.35 9.51 16.61
C HIS A 100 -17.33 10.71 16.66
N ASP A 101 -17.24 11.62 15.73
CA ASP A 101 -18.10 12.80 15.56
C ASP A 101 -19.37 12.52 14.73
N GLY A 102 -19.63 11.24 14.39
CA GLY A 102 -20.88 10.76 13.80
C GLY A 102 -21.00 10.89 12.29
N ASN A 103 -19.93 11.28 11.59
CA ASN A 103 -19.91 11.39 10.13
C ASN A 103 -19.68 10.05 9.46
N ASP A 104 -20.37 9.80 8.35
CA ASP A 104 -20.16 8.60 7.55
C ASP A 104 -18.89 8.72 6.73
N ILE A 105 -18.05 7.72 6.82
CA ILE A 105 -16.78 7.61 6.12
C ILE A 105 -16.62 6.20 5.54
N ALA A 106 -16.00 6.12 4.39
CA ALA A 106 -15.56 4.90 3.74
C ALA A 106 -14.05 4.93 3.59
N VAL A 107 -13.37 3.86 3.95
CA VAL A 107 -11.91 3.78 3.94
C VAL A 107 -11.48 2.52 3.23
N ASP A 108 -10.53 2.67 2.31
CA ASP A 108 -9.85 1.54 1.68
C ASP A 108 -8.79 1.00 2.62
N VAL A 109 -8.77 -0.31 2.79
CA VAL A 109 -7.86 -0.98 3.73
C VAL A 109 -7.18 -2.15 3.05
N THR A 110 -5.87 -2.22 3.20
CA THR A 110 -5.07 -3.38 2.80
C THR A 110 -4.42 -4.00 4.02
N VAL A 111 -4.66 -5.29 4.22
CA VAL A 111 -4.03 -6.07 5.29
C VAL A 111 -3.04 -7.05 4.67
N SER A 112 -1.78 -6.89 4.98
CA SER A 112 -0.73 -7.84 4.58
C SER A 112 -0.58 -8.91 5.65
N TRP A 113 -0.73 -10.16 5.26
CA TRP A 113 -0.77 -11.31 6.15
C TRP A 113 -0.10 -12.54 5.53
N ARG A 114 0.23 -13.51 6.34
CA ARG A 114 0.72 -14.81 5.90
C ARG A 114 0.33 -15.92 6.87
N VAL A 115 0.33 -17.13 6.38
CA VAL A 115 0.08 -18.34 7.17
C VAL A 115 1.33 -18.70 7.97
N ASN A 116 1.16 -19.06 9.24
CA ASN A 116 2.22 -19.58 10.09
C ASN A 116 2.44 -21.07 9.81
N THR A 117 3.59 -21.41 9.26
CA THR A 117 3.96 -22.78 8.90
C THR A 117 3.85 -23.79 10.04
N ALA A 118 4.08 -23.35 11.28
CA ALA A 118 4.01 -24.21 12.44
C ALA A 118 2.57 -24.56 12.88
N LYS A 119 1.58 -23.76 12.44
CA LYS A 119 0.17 -23.92 12.84
C LYS A 119 -0.74 -24.31 11.67
N VAL A 120 -0.19 -24.72 10.52
CA VAL A 120 -0.97 -25.03 9.31
C VAL A 120 -1.98 -26.16 9.54
N SER A 121 -1.59 -27.16 10.35
CA SER A 121 -2.50 -28.27 10.72
C SER A 121 -3.68 -27.78 11.55
N TRP A 122 -3.47 -26.82 12.44
CA TRP A 122 -4.54 -26.17 13.21
C TRP A 122 -5.49 -25.39 12.30
N ILE A 123 -4.95 -24.67 11.32
CA ILE A 123 -5.74 -23.92 10.35
C ILE A 123 -6.65 -24.84 9.54
N LEU A 124 -6.14 -25.99 9.10
CA LEU A 124 -6.92 -26.98 8.37
C LEU A 124 -8.10 -27.52 9.21
N GLU A 125 -7.90 -27.68 10.51
CA GLU A 125 -8.91 -28.21 11.41
C GLU A 125 -10.00 -27.20 11.77
N HIS A 126 -9.65 -25.90 11.92
CA HIS A 126 -10.52 -24.92 12.54
C HIS A 126 -10.96 -23.78 11.61
N VAL A 127 -10.21 -23.50 10.53
CA VAL A 127 -10.43 -22.30 9.73
C VAL A 127 -10.88 -22.64 8.30
N GLY A 128 -10.12 -23.46 7.60
CA GLY A 128 -10.41 -23.79 6.21
C GLY A 128 -9.35 -24.63 5.55
N SER A 129 -9.70 -25.23 4.43
CA SER A 129 -8.88 -26.19 3.69
C SER A 129 -7.93 -25.55 2.66
N SER A 130 -8.06 -24.27 2.44
CA SER A 130 -7.23 -23.53 1.48
C SER A 130 -6.90 -22.14 1.98
N THR A 131 -5.85 -21.54 1.43
CA THR A 131 -5.47 -20.16 1.77
C THR A 131 -6.58 -19.15 1.47
N GLU A 132 -7.34 -19.38 0.40
CA GLU A 132 -8.47 -18.52 0.04
C GLU A 132 -9.60 -18.61 1.07
N GLU A 133 -9.91 -19.81 1.57
CA GLU A 133 -10.86 -19.99 2.64
C GLU A 133 -10.41 -19.31 3.94
N VAL A 134 -9.12 -19.37 4.28
CA VAL A 134 -8.55 -18.65 5.43
C VAL A 134 -8.74 -17.14 5.25
N LYS A 135 -8.47 -16.61 4.07
CA LYS A 135 -8.67 -15.19 3.74
C LYS A 135 -10.13 -14.79 3.91
N GLU A 136 -11.07 -15.54 3.34
CA GLU A 136 -12.49 -15.18 3.32
C GLU A 136 -13.22 -15.46 4.65
N ASN A 137 -12.89 -16.55 5.33
CA ASN A 137 -13.61 -16.97 6.52
C ASN A 137 -13.06 -16.36 7.81
N LEU A 138 -11.75 -16.09 7.86
CA LEU A 138 -11.09 -15.57 9.06
C LEU A 138 -10.55 -14.15 8.88
N VAL A 139 -9.68 -13.95 7.88
CA VAL A 139 -8.91 -12.69 7.76
C VAL A 139 -9.84 -11.53 7.43
N ARG A 140 -10.68 -11.67 6.43
CA ARG A 140 -11.58 -10.60 5.97
C ARG A 140 -12.60 -10.16 7.02
N PRO A 141 -13.38 -11.04 7.66
CA PRO A 141 -14.37 -10.64 8.67
C PRO A 141 -13.73 -9.97 9.89
N ALA A 142 -12.64 -10.55 10.40
CA ALA A 142 -11.93 -10.00 11.54
C ALA A 142 -11.26 -8.67 11.22
N ALA A 143 -10.61 -8.56 10.06
CA ALA A 143 -10.01 -7.30 9.60
C ALA A 143 -11.08 -6.21 9.47
N ARG A 144 -12.21 -6.51 8.84
CA ARG A 144 -13.33 -5.57 8.69
C ARG A 144 -13.86 -5.09 10.04
N SER A 145 -14.04 -6.00 11.01
CA SER A 145 -14.54 -5.67 12.34
C SER A 145 -13.54 -4.85 13.15
N ILE A 146 -12.31 -5.35 13.30
CA ILE A 146 -11.31 -4.75 14.17
C ILE A 146 -10.82 -3.40 13.63
N VAL A 147 -10.60 -3.31 12.32
CA VAL A 147 -10.20 -2.03 11.71
C VAL A 147 -11.31 -1.00 11.87
N ARG A 148 -12.58 -1.38 11.65
CA ARG A 148 -13.73 -0.51 11.89
C ARG A 148 -13.77 -0.02 13.34
N ASP A 149 -13.59 -0.90 14.31
CA ASP A 149 -13.64 -0.57 15.74
C ASP A 149 -12.51 0.39 16.14
N VAL A 150 -11.33 0.22 15.57
CA VAL A 150 -10.20 1.14 15.80
C VAL A 150 -10.45 2.49 15.15
N LEU A 151 -10.91 2.50 13.90
CA LEU A 151 -11.12 3.74 13.15
C LEU A 151 -12.32 4.56 13.64
N ASN A 152 -13.35 3.92 14.20
CA ASN A 152 -14.48 4.60 14.85
C ASN A 152 -14.08 5.54 15.99
N THR A 153 -12.91 5.34 16.56
CA THR A 153 -12.41 6.21 17.65
C THR A 153 -11.78 7.51 17.16
N MET A 154 -11.58 7.64 15.84
CA MET A 154 -11.02 8.83 15.21
C MET A 154 -12.10 9.86 14.91
N THR A 155 -11.74 11.13 15.00
CA THR A 155 -12.56 12.23 14.49
C THR A 155 -12.34 12.41 12.98
N SER A 156 -13.30 13.04 12.31
CA SER A 156 -13.19 13.29 10.86
C SER A 156 -11.96 14.13 10.49
N GLU A 157 -11.55 15.05 11.36
CA GLU A 157 -10.36 15.88 11.14
C GLU A 157 -9.06 15.08 11.24
N GLU A 158 -9.01 14.07 12.10
CA GLU A 158 -7.81 13.22 12.29
C GLU A 158 -7.51 12.36 11.06
N PHE A 159 -8.50 12.07 10.20
CA PHE A 159 -8.27 11.35 8.94
C PHE A 159 -7.45 12.14 7.92
N TYR A 160 -7.36 13.45 8.05
CA TYR A 160 -6.49 14.28 7.22
C TYR A 160 -5.05 14.36 7.74
N VAL A 161 -4.79 13.85 8.96
CA VAL A 161 -3.46 13.84 9.59
C VAL A 161 -2.79 12.50 9.38
N ALA A 162 -1.70 12.47 8.60
CA ALA A 162 -1.00 11.23 8.25
C ALA A 162 -0.49 10.44 9.47
N ASP A 163 0.08 11.14 10.46
CA ASP A 163 0.62 10.51 11.67
C ASP A 163 -0.47 9.81 12.50
N LYS A 164 -1.66 10.40 12.57
CA LYS A 164 -2.80 9.80 13.29
C LYS A 164 -3.27 8.52 12.60
N LYS A 165 -3.37 8.53 11.27
CA LYS A 165 -3.70 7.34 10.48
C LYS A 165 -2.67 6.24 10.70
N PHE A 166 -1.39 6.56 10.68
CA PHE A 166 -0.33 5.58 10.92
C PHE A 166 -0.44 4.94 12.31
N LEU A 167 -0.64 5.73 13.35
CA LEU A 167 -0.80 5.22 14.72
C LEU A 167 -2.01 4.29 14.83
N LYS A 168 -3.13 4.62 14.17
CA LYS A 168 -4.33 3.79 14.18
C LYS A 168 -4.18 2.52 13.33
N ALA A 169 -3.46 2.57 12.24
CA ALA A 169 -3.10 1.39 11.47
C ALA A 169 -2.26 0.40 12.30
N GLU A 170 -1.32 0.91 13.08
CA GLU A 170 -0.49 0.09 13.98
C GLU A 170 -1.29 -0.47 15.18
N GLU A 171 -2.22 0.32 15.73
CA GLU A 171 -3.16 -0.17 16.73
C GLU A 171 -4.04 -1.30 16.17
N ALA A 172 -4.57 -1.13 14.95
CA ALA A 172 -5.35 -2.15 14.27
C ALA A 172 -4.51 -3.41 13.99
N ARG A 173 -3.26 -3.27 13.54
CA ARG A 173 -2.33 -4.39 13.36
C ARG A 173 -2.16 -5.17 14.66
N THR A 174 -1.88 -4.50 15.77
CA THR A 174 -1.66 -5.13 17.07
C THR A 174 -2.90 -5.89 17.56
N ARG A 175 -4.09 -5.31 17.38
CA ARG A 175 -5.34 -5.97 17.74
C ARG A 175 -5.64 -7.18 16.85
N LEU A 176 -5.37 -7.06 15.54
CA LEU A 176 -5.50 -8.17 14.60
C LEU A 176 -4.53 -9.30 14.92
N GLU A 177 -3.27 -8.99 15.24
CA GLU A 177 -2.26 -9.95 15.63
C GLU A 177 -2.70 -10.76 16.87
N ALA A 178 -3.24 -10.09 17.87
CA ALA A 178 -3.75 -10.75 19.09
C ALA A 178 -4.87 -11.75 18.80
N VAL A 179 -5.71 -11.50 17.78
CA VAL A 179 -6.80 -12.40 17.37
C VAL A 179 -6.31 -13.52 16.47
N PHE A 180 -5.36 -13.24 15.59
CA PHE A 180 -4.91 -14.16 14.54
C PHE A 180 -3.77 -15.08 14.97
N ASP A 181 -2.92 -14.65 15.92
CA ASP A 181 -1.80 -15.50 16.36
C ASP A 181 -2.27 -16.84 16.94
N PRO A 182 -3.33 -16.94 17.76
CA PRO A 182 -3.87 -18.23 18.16
C PRO A 182 -4.31 -19.11 16.99
N GLU A 183 -4.91 -18.50 15.97
CA GLU A 183 -5.43 -19.18 14.78
C GLU A 183 -4.36 -19.55 13.75
N GLY A 184 -3.12 -19.12 13.93
CA GLY A 184 -2.01 -19.46 13.06
C GLY A 184 -1.84 -18.53 11.86
N VAL A 185 -2.37 -17.33 11.91
CA VAL A 185 -2.18 -16.28 10.90
C VAL A 185 -1.34 -15.16 11.48
N ILE A 186 -0.37 -14.68 10.72
CA ILE A 186 0.53 -13.59 11.10
C ILE A 186 0.17 -12.37 10.29
N VAL A 187 -0.10 -11.25 10.98
CA VAL A 187 -0.33 -9.94 10.35
C VAL A 187 0.96 -9.14 10.32
N GLU A 188 1.44 -8.86 9.12
CA GLU A 188 2.66 -8.07 8.95
C GLU A 188 2.37 -6.57 8.99
N ARG A 189 1.29 -6.14 8.35
CA ARG A 189 0.99 -4.72 8.21
C ARG A 189 -0.49 -4.46 7.90
N VAL A 190 -0.99 -3.36 8.41
CA VAL A 190 -2.27 -2.76 8.02
C VAL A 190 -1.99 -1.41 7.37
N ILE A 191 -2.54 -1.20 6.18
CA ILE A 191 -2.38 0.04 5.41
C ILE A 191 -3.76 0.65 5.24
N LEU A 192 -3.91 1.89 5.67
CA LEU A 192 -5.09 2.69 5.42
C LEU A 192 -4.87 3.48 4.13
N GLY A 193 -5.68 3.19 3.13
CA GLY A 193 -5.63 3.82 1.81
C GLY A 193 -6.43 5.12 1.73
N GLU A 194 -7.15 5.24 0.64
CA GLU A 194 -8.04 6.38 0.39
C GLU A 194 -9.22 6.37 1.36
N HIS A 195 -9.60 7.55 1.81
CA HIS A 195 -10.79 7.73 2.61
C HIS A 195 -11.75 8.69 1.89
N ARG A 196 -13.03 8.41 1.97
CA ARG A 196 -14.12 9.17 1.32
C ARG A 196 -15.21 9.43 2.34
N PHE A 197 -15.53 10.68 2.51
CA PHE A 197 -16.68 11.09 3.30
C PHE A 197 -17.93 11.16 2.44
N HIS A 198 -19.08 11.22 3.10
CA HIS A 198 -20.33 11.48 2.40
C HIS A 198 -20.25 12.84 1.68
N PRO A 199 -20.73 12.97 0.43
CA PRO A 199 -20.59 14.19 -0.38
C PRO A 199 -21.11 15.47 0.28
N GLU A 200 -22.15 15.36 1.11
CA GLU A 200 -22.67 16.49 1.88
C GLU A 200 -21.67 16.98 2.93
N TYR A 201 -20.98 16.06 3.60
CA TYR A 201 -19.96 16.40 4.59
C TYR A 201 -18.72 17.01 3.92
N GLU A 202 -18.27 16.42 2.81
CA GLU A 202 -17.15 16.98 2.04
C GLU A 202 -17.43 18.41 1.60
N LYS A 203 -18.66 18.67 1.14
CA LYS A 203 -19.08 20.03 0.80
C LYS A 203 -19.05 20.97 2.00
N VAL A 204 -19.58 20.54 3.16
CA VAL A 204 -19.58 21.35 4.39
C VAL A 204 -18.14 21.65 4.85
N ILE A 205 -17.25 20.65 4.83
CA ILE A 205 -15.84 20.86 5.18
C ILE A 205 -15.14 21.79 4.19
N HIS A 206 -15.41 21.61 2.90
CA HIS A 206 -14.90 22.50 1.86
C HIS A 206 -15.37 23.95 2.07
N ASP A 207 -16.66 24.13 2.30
CA ASP A 207 -17.26 25.44 2.55
C ASP A 207 -16.73 26.06 3.85
N LYS A 208 -16.59 25.25 4.93
CA LYS A 208 -15.94 25.66 6.20
C LYS A 208 -14.51 26.13 5.94
N LYS A 209 -13.74 25.39 5.18
CA LYS A 209 -12.34 25.70 4.89
C LYS A 209 -12.19 26.98 4.05
N ILE A 210 -13.09 27.16 3.08
CA ILE A 210 -13.18 28.43 2.32
C ILE A 210 -13.57 29.59 3.26
N ALA A 211 -14.55 29.38 4.14
CA ALA A 211 -14.95 30.41 5.09
C ALA A 211 -13.82 30.77 6.09
N GLU A 212 -13.09 29.77 6.62
CA GLU A 212 -11.93 29.98 7.46
C GLU A 212 -10.82 30.75 6.74
N GLN A 213 -10.48 30.33 5.51
CA GLN A 213 -9.49 31.03 4.69
C GLN A 213 -9.93 32.47 4.36
N THR A 214 -11.22 32.65 4.07
CA THR A 214 -11.79 33.98 3.79
C THR A 214 -11.74 34.87 5.05
N ALA A 215 -12.07 34.29 6.22
CA ALA A 215 -11.99 34.99 7.51
C ALA A 215 -10.53 35.38 7.84
N GLU A 216 -9.59 34.46 7.66
CA GLU A 216 -8.16 34.72 7.85
C GLU A 216 -7.63 35.78 6.89
N GLN A 217 -8.09 35.71 5.62
CA GLN A 217 -7.79 36.73 4.61
C GLN A 217 -8.38 38.10 4.97
N MET A 218 -9.62 38.13 5.48
CA MET A 218 -10.25 39.38 5.95
C MET A 218 -9.54 39.95 7.19
N VAL A 219 -9.12 39.10 8.15
CA VAL A 219 -8.32 39.51 9.29
C VAL A 219 -6.97 40.07 8.84
N SER A 220 -6.33 39.40 7.90
CA SER A 220 -5.07 39.86 7.28
C SER A 220 -5.25 41.18 6.54
N MET A 221 -6.34 41.32 5.76
CA MET A 221 -6.71 42.58 5.11
C MET A 221 -7.07 43.67 6.10
N GLY A 222 -7.81 43.34 7.17
CA GLY A 222 -8.13 44.27 8.26
C GLY A 222 -6.88 44.77 8.98
N ASN A 223 -5.94 43.87 9.28
CA ASN A 223 -4.64 44.20 9.84
C ASN A 223 -3.80 45.05 8.87
N ALA A 224 -3.82 44.73 7.59
CA ALA A 224 -3.16 45.51 6.56
C ALA A 224 -3.80 46.93 6.43
N ALA A 225 -5.12 47.00 6.40
CA ALA A 225 -5.84 48.28 6.36
C ALA A 225 -5.64 49.11 7.64
N GLY A 226 -5.63 48.47 8.82
CA GLY A 226 -5.28 49.10 10.09
C GLY A 226 -3.84 49.63 10.12
N GLN A 227 -2.89 48.83 9.58
CA GLN A 227 -1.50 49.25 9.41
C GLN A 227 -1.38 50.39 8.40
N GLU A 228 -2.17 50.35 7.32
CA GLU A 228 -2.22 51.41 6.31
C GLU A 228 -2.82 52.69 6.86
N ALA A 229 -3.90 52.60 7.66
CA ALA A 229 -4.46 53.75 8.38
C ALA A 229 -3.49 54.36 9.41
N ASN A 230 -2.80 53.50 10.18
CA ASN A 230 -1.73 53.94 11.09
C ASN A 230 -0.56 54.53 10.32
N ARG A 231 -0.20 53.95 9.16
CA ARG A 231 0.84 54.46 8.27
C ARG A 231 0.45 55.84 7.73
N ASN A 232 -0.80 56.03 7.32
CA ASN A 232 -1.32 57.31 6.83
C ASN A 232 -1.34 58.35 7.94
N LEU A 233 -1.65 57.95 9.19
CA LEU A 233 -1.56 58.80 10.39
C LEU A 233 -0.12 59.20 10.72
N GLU A 234 0.81 58.23 10.65
CA GLU A 234 2.23 58.49 10.87
C GLU A 234 2.84 59.32 9.72
N THR A 235 2.38 59.11 8.49
CA THR A 235 2.78 59.91 7.33
C THR A 235 2.28 61.35 7.48
N ALA A 236 1.00 61.52 7.89
CA ALA A 236 0.44 62.84 8.17
C ALA A 236 1.14 63.56 9.35
N ARG A 237 1.50 62.79 10.38
CA ARG A 237 2.34 63.31 11.50
C ARG A 237 3.77 63.58 11.03
N GLY A 238 4.31 62.69 10.16
CA GLY A 238 5.64 62.84 9.55
C GLY A 238 5.75 64.03 8.63
N GLU A 239 4.68 64.38 7.88
CA GLU A 239 4.65 65.61 7.05
C GLU A 239 4.77 66.86 7.90
N VAL A 240 4.20 66.87 9.11
CA VAL A 240 4.36 67.96 10.09
C VAL A 240 5.77 67.96 10.67
N ALA A 241 6.33 66.77 10.97
CA ALA A 241 7.70 66.63 11.49
C ALA A 241 8.78 66.65 10.37
N GLN A 242 8.37 66.58 9.12
CA GLN A 242 9.24 66.39 7.94
C GLN A 242 10.19 67.57 7.67
N ARG A 243 9.87 68.77 8.15
CA ARG A 243 10.78 69.95 8.09
C ARG A 243 12.01 69.77 8.98
N VAL A 244 11.95 68.92 9.99
CA VAL A 244 13.02 68.74 10.98
C VAL A 244 13.78 67.42 10.84
N ALA A 245 13.11 66.33 10.37
CA ALA A 245 13.67 64.99 10.43
C ALA A 245 13.78 64.27 9.06
N LYS A 246 13.77 65.01 7.96
CA LYS A 246 13.68 64.49 6.59
C LYS A 246 14.76 63.46 6.20
N GLY A 247 15.94 63.51 6.85
CA GLY A 247 17.03 62.56 6.56
C GLY A 247 16.98 61.30 7.43
N GLN A 248 16.41 61.39 8.63
CA GLN A 248 16.46 60.30 9.59
C GLN A 248 15.28 59.31 9.39
N GLY A 249 14.07 59.86 9.10
CA GLY A 249 12.91 58.99 8.82
C GLY A 249 13.00 58.17 7.54
N ALA A 250 13.64 58.72 6.50
CA ALA A 250 13.86 57.99 5.27
C ALA A 250 14.87 56.85 5.44
N LEU A 251 15.90 57.02 6.27
CA LEU A 251 16.90 56.00 6.56
C LEU A 251 16.29 54.85 7.40
N ASP A 252 15.48 55.22 8.41
CA ASP A 252 14.85 54.22 9.29
C ASP A 252 13.75 53.45 8.59
N GLN A 253 12.99 54.08 7.66
CA GLN A 253 12.04 53.40 6.81
C GLN A 253 12.72 52.41 5.82
N ALA A 254 13.84 52.82 5.21
CA ALA A 254 14.58 51.97 4.30
C ALA A 254 15.18 50.74 5.00
N LYS A 255 15.67 50.92 6.25
CA LYS A 255 16.17 49.81 7.07
C LYS A 255 15.06 48.85 7.47
N LEU A 256 13.90 49.39 7.91
CA LEU A 256 12.77 48.53 8.31
C LEU A 256 12.25 47.67 7.18
N GLN A 257 12.20 48.24 5.98
CA GLN A 257 11.81 47.53 4.78
C GLN A 257 12.84 46.47 4.37
N ALA A 258 14.15 46.79 4.44
CA ALA A 258 15.23 45.86 4.14
C ALA A 258 15.25 44.67 5.13
N ASP A 259 15.05 44.95 6.43
CA ASP A 259 14.99 43.92 7.47
C ASP A 259 13.74 42.99 7.27
N ALA A 260 12.59 43.60 6.93
CA ALA A 260 11.36 42.82 6.67
C ALA A 260 11.48 41.95 5.40
N ASP A 261 12.06 42.48 4.35
CA ASP A 261 12.33 41.75 3.10
C ASP A 261 13.38 40.65 3.30
N PHE A 262 14.40 40.93 4.13
CA PHE A 262 15.40 39.91 4.48
C PHE A 262 14.78 38.77 5.29
N TYR A 263 13.94 39.10 6.31
CA TYR A 263 13.26 38.09 7.11
C TYR A 263 12.25 37.29 6.32
N LYS A 264 11.52 37.93 5.41
CA LYS A 264 10.60 37.26 4.48
C LYS A 264 11.35 36.31 3.53
N ALA A 265 12.42 36.77 2.91
CA ALA A 265 13.26 35.94 2.04
C ALA A 265 13.89 34.77 2.80
N GLN A 266 14.28 34.97 4.06
CA GLN A 266 14.81 33.91 4.90
C GLN A 266 13.74 32.83 5.20
N ARG A 267 12.50 33.25 5.53
CA ARG A 267 11.40 32.33 5.79
C ARG A 267 10.93 31.59 4.55
N GLU A 268 10.88 32.27 3.41
CA GLU A 268 10.60 31.63 2.11
C GLU A 268 11.69 30.63 1.75
N ALA A 269 12.96 30.97 1.98
CA ALA A 269 14.08 30.04 1.74
C ALA A 269 14.02 28.83 2.69
N GLU A 270 13.70 29.02 3.97
CA GLU A 270 13.52 27.91 4.93
C GLU A 270 12.34 27.01 4.53
N ALA A 271 11.21 27.59 4.09
CA ALA A 271 10.05 26.83 3.64
C ALA A 271 10.35 26.01 2.37
N ILE A 272 11.03 26.62 1.39
CA ILE A 272 11.47 25.93 0.15
C ILE A 272 12.45 24.80 0.49
N LEU A 273 13.38 25.03 1.41
CA LEU A 273 14.35 24.02 1.86
C LEU A 273 13.64 22.85 2.57
N ALA A 274 12.66 23.15 3.42
CA ALA A 274 11.87 22.12 4.11
C ALA A 274 11.05 21.29 3.10
N GLU A 275 10.40 21.96 2.13
CA GLU A 275 9.65 21.31 1.06
C GLU A 275 10.54 20.40 0.20
N LYS A 276 11.70 20.92 -0.24
CA LYS A 276 12.64 20.14 -1.06
C LYS A 276 13.25 18.96 -0.31
N ARG A 277 13.52 19.13 1.00
CA ARG A 277 13.98 18.03 1.86
C ARG A 277 12.88 16.98 2.08
N ALA A 278 11.63 17.40 2.26
CA ALA A 278 10.51 16.46 2.37
C ALA A 278 10.28 15.70 1.06
N HIS A 279 10.36 16.40 -0.08
CA HIS A 279 10.27 15.80 -1.41
C HIS A 279 11.43 14.82 -1.68
N ALA A 280 12.67 15.20 -1.35
CA ALA A 280 13.84 14.33 -1.50
C ALA A 280 13.72 13.07 -0.65
N LYS A 281 13.27 13.19 0.62
CA LYS A 281 12.98 12.02 1.48
C LYS A 281 11.86 11.15 0.92
N GLY A 282 10.85 11.76 0.26
CA GLY A 282 9.80 11.03 -0.44
C GLY A 282 10.36 10.20 -1.60
N VAL A 283 11.17 10.83 -2.45
CA VAL A 283 11.84 10.17 -3.59
C VAL A 283 12.82 9.10 -3.12
N GLU A 284 13.57 9.36 -2.04
CA GLU A 284 14.50 8.39 -1.45
C GLU A 284 13.76 7.14 -0.95
N LYS A 285 12.66 7.33 -0.22
CA LYS A 285 11.79 6.20 0.21
C LYS A 285 11.18 5.47 -0.98
N GLN A 286 10.78 6.20 -2.01
CA GLN A 286 10.27 5.61 -3.25
C GLN A 286 11.36 4.80 -3.98
N ASN A 287 12.58 5.33 -4.04
CA ASN A 287 13.72 4.62 -4.63
C ASN A 287 14.14 3.41 -3.78
N GLN A 288 14.11 3.51 -2.46
CA GLN A 288 14.35 2.36 -1.56
C GLN A 288 13.28 1.28 -1.73
N ALA A 289 12.02 1.67 -1.85
CA ALA A 289 10.93 0.74 -2.13
C ALA A 289 11.06 0.09 -3.53
N LEU A 290 11.58 0.83 -4.52
CA LEU A 290 11.83 0.34 -5.88
C LEU A 290 13.14 -0.46 -6.02
N ALA A 291 14.08 -0.34 -5.09
CA ALA A 291 15.34 -1.10 -5.09
C ALA A 291 15.18 -2.57 -4.67
N GLY A 292 14.03 -2.96 -4.09
CA GLY A 292 13.72 -4.35 -3.75
C GLY A 292 13.19 -5.16 -4.94
N ALA A 293 13.13 -6.49 -4.78
CA ALA A 293 12.64 -7.42 -5.81
C ALA A 293 11.23 -7.09 -6.34
N GLY A 294 10.39 -6.44 -5.51
CA GLY A 294 9.07 -5.94 -5.90
C GLY A 294 9.11 -4.73 -6.84
N GLY A 295 10.17 -3.90 -6.76
CA GLY A 295 10.32 -2.71 -7.59
C GLY A 295 10.53 -3.05 -9.07
N HIS A 296 11.30 -4.09 -9.36
CA HIS A 296 11.49 -4.57 -10.74
C HIS A 296 10.17 -5.10 -11.35
N ALA A 297 9.32 -5.72 -10.57
CA ALA A 297 7.99 -6.17 -11.01
C ALA A 297 7.08 -4.97 -11.29
N MET A 298 7.12 -3.94 -10.46
CA MET A 298 6.30 -2.73 -10.60
C MET A 298 6.72 -1.87 -11.79
N VAL A 299 8.03 -1.73 -12.03
CA VAL A 299 8.56 -1.04 -13.22
C VAL A 299 8.16 -1.80 -14.49
N LYS A 300 8.25 -3.14 -14.49
CA LYS A 300 7.78 -3.96 -15.62
C LYS A 300 6.28 -3.81 -15.87
N LEU A 301 5.48 -3.76 -14.81
CA LEU A 301 4.04 -3.54 -14.90
C LEU A 301 3.72 -2.15 -15.47
N LYS A 302 4.38 -1.10 -14.99
CA LYS A 302 4.20 0.28 -15.48
C LYS A 302 4.66 0.45 -16.93
N ILE A 303 5.73 -0.24 -17.34
CA ILE A 303 6.17 -0.28 -18.73
C ILE A 303 5.14 -1.04 -19.59
N ALA A 304 4.61 -2.15 -19.10
CA ALA A 304 3.56 -2.91 -19.79
C ALA A 304 2.27 -2.09 -19.93
N GLU A 305 1.84 -1.36 -18.90
CA GLU A 305 0.71 -0.43 -18.95
C GLU A 305 0.94 0.72 -19.95
N ALA A 306 2.14 1.31 -19.97
CA ALA A 306 2.49 2.39 -20.89
C ALA A 306 2.59 1.94 -22.35
N LEU A 307 2.85 0.66 -22.58
CA LEU A 307 2.89 0.02 -23.90
C LEU A 307 1.53 -0.51 -24.33
N MET A 308 0.60 -0.75 -23.41
CA MET A 308 -0.78 -1.13 -23.72
C MET A 308 -1.50 0.02 -24.43
N GLY A 309 -1.82 -0.19 -25.69
CA GLY A 309 -2.57 0.79 -26.50
C GLY A 309 -1.71 1.62 -27.46
N LYS A 310 -0.38 1.43 -27.50
CA LYS A 310 0.43 2.02 -28.57
C LYS A 310 0.65 1.00 -29.68
N PRO A 311 0.27 1.30 -30.91
CA PRO A 311 0.55 0.39 -32.02
C PRO A 311 2.07 0.29 -32.23
N ILE A 312 2.63 -0.89 -31.98
CA ILE A 312 4.02 -1.18 -32.31
C ILE A 312 4.04 -1.50 -33.82
N ILE A 313 4.44 -0.55 -34.60
CA ILE A 313 4.63 -0.75 -36.04
C ILE A 313 5.99 -1.39 -36.24
N PHE A 314 6.01 -2.69 -36.53
CA PHE A 314 7.20 -3.34 -37.06
C PHE A 314 7.37 -2.92 -38.54
N ILE A 315 8.34 -2.07 -38.81
CA ILE A 315 8.74 -1.78 -40.18
C ILE A 315 9.79 -2.83 -40.55
N PRO A 316 9.50 -3.79 -41.43
CA PRO A 316 10.53 -4.66 -41.97
C PRO A 316 11.39 -3.83 -42.91
N GLY A 317 12.54 -3.41 -42.42
CA GLY A 317 13.54 -2.74 -43.23
C GLY A 317 14.10 -3.72 -44.25
N GLY A 318 13.68 -3.62 -45.49
CA GLY A 318 14.31 -4.27 -46.62
C GLY A 318 15.70 -3.69 -46.85
N GLY A 319 16.70 -4.30 -46.24
CA GLY A 319 18.14 -4.02 -46.52
C GLY A 319 18.85 -5.35 -46.63
N LYS A 320 19.37 -5.63 -47.84
CA LYS A 320 20.25 -6.75 -48.12
C LYS A 320 21.52 -6.64 -47.29
N SER A 321 21.58 -7.36 -46.15
CA SER A 321 22.82 -7.89 -45.58
C SER A 321 22.45 -8.76 -44.36
N GLY A 322 22.90 -10.01 -44.40
CA GLY A 322 22.60 -11.01 -43.35
C GLY A 322 23.16 -10.56 -42.01
N GLY A 323 22.25 -10.49 -41.04
CA GLY A 323 22.59 -10.25 -39.64
C GLY A 323 21.37 -10.59 -38.82
N GLY A 324 21.53 -11.61 -37.99
CA GLY A 324 20.49 -12.15 -37.12
C GLY A 324 19.74 -11.11 -36.31
N LEU A 325 18.53 -11.47 -35.94
CA LEU A 325 17.71 -10.75 -34.96
C LEU A 325 18.55 -10.47 -33.70
N GLN A 326 19.21 -9.30 -33.66
CA GLN A 326 19.73 -8.78 -32.42
C GLN A 326 18.53 -8.44 -31.57
N THR A 327 18.35 -9.21 -30.51
CA THR A 327 17.46 -8.91 -29.43
C THR A 327 17.71 -7.49 -28.96
N MET A 328 16.79 -6.59 -29.26
CA MET A 328 16.83 -5.22 -28.78
C MET A 328 16.82 -5.25 -27.26
N ASN A 329 17.98 -4.91 -26.68
CA ASN A 329 18.15 -4.98 -25.23
C ASN A 329 17.29 -3.86 -24.62
N ILE A 330 16.22 -4.24 -23.93
CA ILE A 330 15.30 -3.33 -23.24
C ILE A 330 16.06 -2.36 -22.33
N ASN A 331 17.21 -2.77 -21.79
CA ASN A 331 18.06 -1.91 -20.98
C ASN A 331 18.68 -0.73 -21.76
N ASP A 332 18.91 -0.86 -23.05
CA ASP A 332 19.46 0.23 -23.87
C ASP A 332 18.39 1.28 -24.20
N LEU A 333 17.14 0.85 -24.36
CA LEU A 333 15.99 1.74 -24.49
C LEU A 333 15.71 2.52 -23.18
N LEU A 334 15.81 1.85 -22.05
CA LEU A 334 15.64 2.46 -20.73
C LEU A 334 16.73 3.49 -20.42
N SER A 335 17.98 3.23 -20.80
CA SER A 335 19.09 4.18 -20.61
C SER A 335 18.92 5.45 -21.46
N ARG A 336 18.40 5.34 -22.67
CA ARG A 336 18.11 6.50 -23.54
C ARG A 336 16.93 7.34 -23.04
N TYR A 337 15.89 6.72 -22.46
CA TYR A 337 14.76 7.45 -21.87
C TYR A 337 15.13 8.11 -20.53
N ALA A 338 15.95 7.47 -19.71
CA ALA A 338 16.42 8.03 -18.44
C ALA A 338 17.33 9.26 -18.63
N VAL A 339 18.12 9.29 -19.71
CA VAL A 339 19.00 10.44 -20.03
C VAL A 339 18.19 11.65 -20.51
N VAL A 340 17.02 11.45 -21.13
CA VAL A 340 16.16 12.58 -21.57
C VAL A 340 15.42 13.23 -20.39
N THR A 341 15.19 12.47 -19.29
CA THR A 341 14.52 13.03 -18.09
C THR A 341 15.46 13.67 -17.07
N SER A 342 16.78 13.54 -17.26
CA SER A 342 17.80 14.08 -16.35
C SER A 342 18.57 15.29 -16.89
N ALA A 343 18.06 15.97 -17.93
CA ALA A 343 18.61 17.25 -18.32
C ALA A 343 18.36 18.28 -17.20
N PRO A 344 19.40 18.88 -16.62
CA PRO A 344 19.19 19.94 -15.63
C PRO A 344 18.52 21.14 -16.32
N PRO A 345 17.63 21.86 -15.62
CA PRO A 345 17.05 23.08 -16.15
C PRO A 345 18.19 24.08 -16.50
N PRO A 346 18.04 24.86 -17.57
CA PRO A 346 19.05 25.84 -17.94
C PRO A 346 19.28 26.79 -16.76
N ALA A 347 20.55 27.03 -16.48
CA ALA A 347 20.96 27.95 -15.42
C ALA A 347 20.32 29.32 -15.66
N ALA A 348 19.56 29.79 -14.66
CA ALA A 348 18.98 31.12 -14.68
C ALA A 348 20.13 32.14 -14.79
N ASP A 349 20.07 32.98 -15.82
CA ASP A 349 20.96 34.13 -16.02
C ASP A 349 20.96 35.00 -14.76
N LYS A 350 22.15 35.29 -14.29
CA LYS A 350 22.35 36.26 -13.20
C LYS A 350 21.94 37.63 -13.71
N PRO A 351 21.11 38.39 -13.02
CA PRO A 351 20.89 39.78 -13.39
C PRO A 351 22.19 40.57 -13.16
N THR A 352 22.68 41.16 -14.21
CA THR A 352 23.77 42.14 -14.18
C THR A 352 23.24 43.41 -13.49
N VAL A 353 23.80 43.71 -12.35
CA VAL A 353 23.54 44.97 -11.64
C VAL A 353 24.29 46.06 -12.39
N GLN A 354 23.59 47.02 -12.95
CA GLN A 354 24.05 48.40 -13.15
C GLN A 354 23.54 49.29 -12.06
#